data_283513d0387770e10647a9896cb53850
#
_entry.id   283513d0387770e10647a9896cb53850
#
_cell.length_a   1.000
_cell.length_b   1.000
_cell.length_c   1.000
_cell.angle_alpha   90.00
_cell.angle_beta   90.00
_cell.angle_gamma   90.00
#
_symmetry.space_group_name_H-M   'P 1'
#
loop_
_entity.id
_entity.type
_entity.pdbx_description
1 polymer ?
#
loop_
_entity_poly.entity_id
_entity_poly.type
_entity_poly.pdbx_seq_one_letter_code
_entity_poly.pdbx_strand_id
1 'polypeptide(L)'
;PIPSGMGNVISQLASQMDAGLPPIIYDQALEADQPPYELKGLPTAEVTVAESLKEQGYYTAHIGKWHLGRTNGMVPNDQGFDDSLLMSSGLYLPEDDANVVNAKLDFDPIDKFLWARLNYAASFNSGDQDRFKPAGYLTDYWTDESIKVIEANKNRPFFLYLAHWGVHTPLQATREDYEAVGDIKPHRLRVYAAMIRALDRSVGRILDSLEEQGLADNTIVAFTSDNGGPGYIGL
;
A
#
# COMPACT_ATOMS: atom_id res chain seq x y z
N PRO A 1 -0.37 -18.91 11.24
CA PRO A 1 -1.07 -17.71 10.77
C PRO A 1 -0.29 -16.49 11.25
N ILE A 2 0.20 -15.69 10.30
CA ILE A 2 0.91 -14.45 10.62
C ILE A 2 -0.12 -13.48 11.21
N PRO A 3 0.04 -12.97 12.43
CA PRO A 3 -0.90 -12.01 13.00
C PRO A 3 -0.74 -10.68 12.27
N SER A 4 -1.52 -10.46 11.22
CA SER A 4 -1.60 -9.13 10.61
C SER A 4 -2.41 -8.21 11.52
N GLY A 5 -1.84 -7.08 11.94
CA GLY A 5 -2.47 -6.17 12.90
C GLY A 5 -3.78 -5.52 12.44
N MET A 6 -4.16 -5.64 11.15
CA MET A 6 -5.38 -5.02 10.61
C MET A 6 -6.59 -5.95 10.53
N GLY A 7 -6.41 -7.25 10.39
CA GLY A 7 -7.54 -8.19 10.47
C GLY A 7 -8.34 -8.03 11.75
N ASN A 8 -7.68 -7.55 12.81
CA ASN A 8 -8.30 -7.34 14.11
C ASN A 8 -9.17 -6.09 14.17
N VAL A 9 -8.82 -4.99 13.50
CA VAL A 9 -9.63 -3.76 13.51
C VAL A 9 -10.96 -3.99 12.82
N ILE A 10 -10.98 -4.67 11.68
CA ILE A 10 -12.21 -4.97 10.94
C ILE A 10 -13.08 -5.96 11.70
N SER A 11 -12.49 -7.03 12.26
CA SER A 11 -13.25 -8.01 13.05
C SER A 11 -13.76 -7.44 14.37
N GLN A 12 -13.01 -6.54 15.02
CA GLN A 12 -13.46 -5.82 16.20
C GLN A 12 -14.63 -4.89 15.90
N LEU A 13 -14.54 -4.11 14.82
CA LEU A 13 -15.64 -3.23 14.40
C LEU A 13 -16.90 -4.02 14.03
N ALA A 14 -16.76 -5.10 13.26
CA ALA A 14 -17.89 -5.95 12.90
C ALA A 14 -18.54 -6.57 14.15
N SER A 15 -17.74 -7.10 15.07
CA SER A 15 -18.23 -7.66 16.34
C SER A 15 -18.92 -6.61 17.22
N GLN A 16 -18.42 -5.39 17.29
CA GLN A 16 -19.04 -4.30 18.04
C GLN A 16 -20.36 -3.86 17.40
N MET A 17 -20.42 -3.75 16.07
CA MET A 17 -21.65 -3.39 15.36
C MET A 17 -22.72 -4.47 15.51
N ASP A 18 -22.35 -5.74 15.42
CA ASP A 18 -23.26 -6.88 15.65
C ASP A 18 -23.81 -6.92 17.10
N ALA A 19 -23.01 -6.46 18.05
CA ALA A 19 -23.41 -6.33 19.45
C ALA A 19 -24.20 -5.03 19.75
N GLY A 20 -24.44 -4.17 18.74
CA GLY A 20 -25.10 -2.88 18.90
C GLY A 20 -24.29 -1.84 19.68
N LEU A 21 -22.99 -2.06 19.81
CA LEU A 21 -22.08 -1.14 20.49
C LEU A 21 -21.61 -0.03 19.53
N PRO A 22 -21.26 1.16 20.05
CA PRO A 22 -20.69 2.21 19.23
C PRO A 22 -19.35 1.71 18.63
N PRO A 23 -19.02 2.04 17.36
CA PRO A 23 -17.82 1.60 16.70
C PRO A 23 -16.58 2.28 17.32
N ILE A 24 -15.96 1.61 18.27
CA ILE A 24 -14.70 2.02 18.89
C ILE A 24 -13.59 1.19 18.28
N ILE A 25 -12.69 1.81 17.54
CA ILE A 25 -11.61 1.13 16.81
C ILE A 25 -10.56 0.53 17.76
N TYR A 26 -10.46 1.04 18.98
CA TYR A 26 -9.59 0.51 20.02
C TYR A 26 -10.40 0.31 21.30
N ASP A 27 -10.86 -0.91 21.52
CA ASP A 27 -11.41 -1.33 22.79
C ASP A 27 -10.32 -2.07 23.58
N GLN A 28 -9.91 -1.53 24.71
CA GLN A 28 -8.88 -2.14 25.57
C GLN A 28 -9.27 -3.56 26.03
N ALA A 29 -10.55 -3.85 26.18
CA ALA A 29 -11.01 -5.19 26.57
C ALA A 29 -10.85 -6.21 25.43
N LEU A 30 -11.01 -5.79 24.17
CA LEU A 30 -10.76 -6.63 22.99
C LEU A 30 -9.29 -6.72 22.64
N GLU A 31 -8.47 -5.77 23.08
CA GLU A 31 -7.03 -5.80 22.92
C GLU A 31 -6.30 -6.66 23.97
N ALA A 32 -6.94 -6.96 25.08
CA ALA A 32 -6.31 -7.69 26.20
C ALA A 32 -5.74 -9.07 25.81
N ASP A 33 -6.32 -9.72 24.80
CA ASP A 33 -5.88 -11.02 24.26
C ASP A 33 -4.98 -10.89 23.02
N GLN A 34 -4.67 -9.67 22.58
CA GLN A 34 -3.84 -9.44 21.41
C GLN A 34 -2.37 -9.26 21.82
N PRO A 35 -1.42 -9.76 21.03
CA PRO A 35 -0.02 -9.44 21.28
C PRO A 35 0.20 -7.92 21.23
N PRO A 36 1.14 -7.37 22.02
CA PRO A 36 1.53 -5.97 21.94
C PRO A 36 1.80 -5.55 20.49
N TYR A 37 1.50 -4.30 20.18
CA TYR A 37 1.66 -3.76 18.81
C TYR A 37 3.06 -4.00 18.24
N GLU A 38 4.08 -3.92 19.09
CA GLU A 38 5.49 -4.12 18.76
C GLU A 38 5.81 -5.58 18.34
N LEU A 39 4.93 -6.51 18.66
CA LEU A 39 5.04 -7.93 18.27
C LEU A 39 4.13 -8.32 17.11
N LYS A 40 3.37 -7.37 16.57
CA LYS A 40 2.48 -7.61 15.42
C LYS A 40 3.23 -7.40 14.12
N GLY A 41 3.47 -8.48 13.40
CA GLY A 41 4.16 -8.43 12.11
C GLY A 41 4.71 -9.79 11.66
N LEU A 42 5.63 -9.75 10.72
CA LEU A 42 6.32 -10.94 10.23
C LEU A 42 7.44 -11.31 11.21
N PRO A 43 7.37 -12.51 11.84
CA PRO A 43 8.42 -12.94 12.74
C PRO A 43 9.78 -13.06 12.03
N THR A 44 10.85 -12.63 12.67
CA THR A 44 12.22 -12.69 12.14
C THR A 44 12.76 -14.13 11.95
N ALA A 45 12.05 -15.12 12.44
CA ALA A 45 12.37 -16.55 12.23
C ALA A 45 11.86 -17.08 10.88
N GLU A 46 10.96 -16.33 10.22
CA GLU A 46 10.45 -16.70 8.89
C GLU A 46 11.43 -16.21 7.82
N VAL A 47 11.77 -17.07 6.90
CA VAL A 47 12.64 -16.72 5.77
C VAL A 47 11.79 -16.19 4.63
N THR A 48 12.06 -14.96 4.22
CA THR A 48 11.34 -14.30 3.12
C THR A 48 11.96 -14.64 1.75
N VAL A 49 11.17 -14.41 0.69
CA VAL A 49 11.71 -14.50 -0.67
C VAL A 49 12.82 -13.46 -0.92
N ALA A 50 12.72 -12.29 -0.29
CA ALA A 50 13.74 -11.24 -0.41
C ALA A 50 15.08 -11.70 0.21
N GLU A 51 15.07 -12.30 1.41
CA GLU A 51 16.26 -12.86 2.04
C GLU A 51 16.87 -13.96 1.18
N SER A 52 16.05 -14.91 0.70
CA SER A 52 16.51 -16.00 -0.14
C SER A 52 17.16 -15.53 -1.44
N LEU A 53 16.59 -14.51 -2.10
CA LEU A 53 17.15 -13.94 -3.32
C LEU A 53 18.39 -13.09 -3.05
N LYS A 54 18.42 -12.36 -1.94
CA LYS A 54 19.60 -11.60 -1.50
C LYS A 54 20.80 -12.50 -1.28
N GLU A 55 20.61 -13.67 -0.66
CA GLU A 55 21.66 -14.69 -0.51
C GLU A 55 22.20 -15.22 -1.84
N GLN A 56 21.39 -15.17 -2.90
CA GLN A 56 21.80 -15.52 -4.27
C GLN A 56 22.39 -14.33 -5.06
N GLY A 57 22.63 -13.20 -4.40
CA GLY A 57 23.28 -12.03 -5.01
C GLY A 57 22.32 -11.10 -5.76
N TYR A 58 21.01 -11.24 -5.57
CA TYR A 58 20.05 -10.27 -6.08
C TYR A 58 20.10 -8.99 -5.26
N TYR A 59 20.02 -7.85 -5.93
CA TYR A 59 19.65 -6.60 -5.29
C TYR A 59 18.15 -6.63 -4.98
N THR A 60 17.76 -6.29 -3.77
CA THR A 60 16.39 -6.40 -3.31
C THR A 60 15.82 -5.04 -2.92
N ALA A 61 14.71 -4.65 -3.52
CA ALA A 61 14.05 -3.36 -3.27
C ALA A 61 12.57 -3.54 -2.92
N HIS A 62 12.11 -2.82 -1.90
CA HIS A 62 10.71 -2.69 -1.53
C HIS A 62 10.22 -1.27 -1.80
N ILE A 63 9.07 -1.13 -2.47
CA ILE A 63 8.41 0.16 -2.70
C ILE A 63 6.93 0.04 -2.35
N GLY A 64 6.44 0.91 -1.48
CA GLY A 64 5.02 1.04 -1.16
C GLY A 64 4.60 0.56 0.23
N LYS A 65 3.46 -0.12 0.32
CA LYS A 65 2.88 -0.64 1.57
C LYS A 65 3.69 -1.82 2.10
N TRP A 66 3.95 -1.82 3.42
CA TRP A 66 4.55 -2.97 4.08
C TRP A 66 3.54 -3.77 4.91
N HIS A 67 3.03 -3.23 5.99
CA HIS A 67 1.99 -3.82 6.86
C HIS A 67 2.38 -5.13 7.58
N LEU A 68 3.67 -5.45 7.63
CA LEU A 68 4.19 -6.68 8.25
C LEU A 68 5.05 -6.41 9.50
N GLY A 69 4.84 -5.26 10.15
CA GLY A 69 5.53 -4.84 11.35
C GLY A 69 6.38 -3.59 11.16
N ARG A 70 6.74 -2.96 12.29
CA ARG A 70 7.48 -1.68 12.31
C ARG A 70 8.68 -1.66 13.23
N THR A 71 8.82 -2.68 14.06
CA THR A 71 9.84 -2.76 15.13
C THR A 71 10.38 -4.18 15.21
N ASN A 72 11.38 -4.38 16.03
CA ASN A 72 11.91 -5.71 16.39
C ASN A 72 12.32 -6.58 15.18
N GLY A 73 12.97 -6.00 14.18
CA GLY A 73 13.43 -6.75 13.01
C GLY A 73 12.34 -7.05 11.98
N MET A 74 11.15 -6.43 12.09
CA MET A 74 10.02 -6.68 11.20
C MET A 74 9.87 -5.66 10.06
N VAL A 75 10.78 -4.70 9.94
CA VAL A 75 10.78 -3.71 8.85
C VAL A 75 11.36 -4.31 7.57
N PRO A 76 11.06 -3.77 6.38
CA PRO A 76 11.53 -4.35 5.12
C PRO A 76 13.04 -4.58 5.08
N ASN A 77 13.85 -3.63 5.55
CA ASN A 77 15.31 -3.75 5.55
C ASN A 77 15.85 -4.87 6.43
N ASP A 78 15.14 -5.23 7.50
CA ASP A 78 15.48 -6.37 8.36
C ASP A 78 14.93 -7.70 7.82
N GLN A 79 14.07 -7.66 6.81
CA GLN A 79 13.40 -8.79 6.16
C GLN A 79 13.92 -9.05 4.74
N GLY A 80 15.18 -8.71 4.50
CA GLY A 80 15.88 -9.07 3.27
C GLY A 80 15.93 -8.03 2.18
N PHE A 81 15.36 -6.84 2.37
CA PHE A 81 15.45 -5.75 1.38
C PHE A 81 16.69 -4.88 1.62
N ASP A 82 17.48 -4.64 0.56
CA ASP A 82 18.61 -3.73 0.60
C ASP A 82 18.13 -2.29 0.76
N ASP A 83 17.12 -1.92 -0.03
CA ASP A 83 16.48 -0.60 0.00
C ASP A 83 14.98 -0.71 0.18
N SER A 84 14.40 0.24 0.90
CA SER A 84 12.97 0.35 1.12
C SER A 84 12.49 1.79 0.97
N LEU A 85 11.53 2.02 0.10
CA LEU A 85 10.76 3.25 0.01
C LEU A 85 9.35 2.98 0.52
N LEU A 86 9.12 3.30 1.77
CA LEU A 86 7.93 2.90 2.52
C LEU A 86 6.82 3.93 2.42
N MET A 87 5.59 3.46 2.23
CA MET A 87 4.39 4.26 2.47
C MET A 87 4.24 4.53 3.97
N SER A 88 4.55 5.75 4.39
CA SER A 88 4.47 6.15 5.81
C SER A 88 3.07 6.61 6.23
N SER A 89 2.21 6.92 5.25
CA SER A 89 0.80 7.23 5.47
C SER A 89 0.04 7.11 4.14
N GLY A 90 -1.30 7.00 4.18
CA GLY A 90 -2.09 6.45 3.09
C GLY A 90 -2.96 7.42 2.31
N LEU A 91 -2.73 8.73 2.34
CA LEU A 91 -3.34 9.62 1.36
C LEU A 91 -2.57 9.53 0.02
N TYR A 92 -3.30 9.51 -1.10
CA TYR A 92 -2.71 9.46 -2.43
C TYR A 92 -2.26 10.84 -2.93
N LEU A 93 -2.91 11.89 -2.43
CA LEU A 93 -2.57 13.30 -2.58
C LEU A 93 -2.96 14.04 -1.30
N PRO A 94 -2.42 15.23 -1.03
CA PRO A 94 -3.02 16.11 -0.03
C PRO A 94 -4.53 16.26 -0.25
N GLU A 95 -5.31 16.24 0.83
CA GLU A 95 -6.78 16.25 0.75
C GLU A 95 -7.33 17.50 0.03
N ASP A 96 -6.60 18.61 0.12
CA ASP A 96 -6.90 19.91 -0.45
C ASP A 96 -6.16 20.21 -1.77
N ASP A 97 -5.50 19.22 -2.37
CA ASP A 97 -4.83 19.39 -3.66
C ASP A 97 -5.85 19.71 -4.77
N ALA A 98 -5.51 20.65 -5.65
CA ALA A 98 -6.40 21.10 -6.73
C ALA A 98 -6.75 19.98 -7.73
N ASN A 99 -5.89 18.97 -7.85
CA ASN A 99 -6.05 17.86 -8.78
C ASN A 99 -6.68 16.60 -8.14
N VAL A 100 -7.01 16.64 -6.85
CA VAL A 100 -7.60 15.50 -6.17
C VAL A 100 -9.12 15.47 -6.30
N VAL A 101 -9.67 14.26 -6.44
CA VAL A 101 -11.10 13.98 -6.29
C VAL A 101 -11.26 12.99 -5.15
N ASN A 102 -11.86 13.44 -4.07
CA ASN A 102 -12.08 12.68 -2.85
C ASN A 102 -13.47 12.04 -2.85
N ALA A 103 -13.58 10.81 -2.35
CA ALA A 103 -14.86 10.20 -2.03
C ALA A 103 -14.87 9.73 -0.57
N LYS A 104 -15.41 10.53 0.32
CA LYS A 104 -15.59 10.20 1.73
C LYS A 104 -16.84 9.36 1.92
N LEU A 105 -16.70 8.29 2.69
CA LEU A 105 -17.79 7.35 3.00
C LEU A 105 -18.34 7.64 4.40
N ASP A 106 -19.19 8.67 4.49
CA ASP A 106 -19.70 9.17 5.79
C ASP A 106 -20.50 8.14 6.61
N PHE A 107 -20.92 7.05 5.97
CA PHE A 107 -21.59 5.94 6.64
C PHE A 107 -20.62 4.90 7.21
N ASP A 108 -19.32 4.92 6.82
CA ASP A 108 -18.32 3.94 7.24
C ASP A 108 -17.41 4.51 8.34
N PRO A 109 -17.42 3.93 9.55
CA PRO A 109 -16.57 4.38 10.65
C PRO A 109 -15.08 4.17 10.38
N ILE A 110 -14.69 3.17 9.57
CA ILE A 110 -13.30 2.93 9.21
C ILE A 110 -12.81 4.04 8.29
N ASP A 111 -13.59 4.39 7.26
CA ASP A 111 -13.25 5.47 6.35
C ASP A 111 -13.08 6.82 7.09
N LYS A 112 -14.02 7.14 7.98
CA LYS A 112 -13.90 8.33 8.84
C LYS A 112 -12.63 8.34 9.68
N PHE A 113 -12.25 7.20 10.25
CA PHE A 113 -11.01 7.08 11.01
C PHE A 113 -9.78 7.28 10.14
N LEU A 114 -9.76 6.68 8.94
CA LEU A 114 -8.65 6.81 8.01
C LEU A 114 -8.46 8.27 7.56
N TRP A 115 -9.54 8.95 7.17
CA TRP A 115 -9.50 10.38 6.81
C TRP A 115 -9.00 11.28 7.94
N ALA A 116 -9.32 10.94 9.19
CA ALA A 116 -8.88 11.71 10.35
C ALA A 116 -7.40 11.48 10.73
N ARG A 117 -6.78 10.40 10.28
CA ARG A 117 -5.46 9.96 10.73
C ARG A 117 -4.41 9.90 9.65
N LEU A 118 -4.80 9.60 8.41
CA LEU A 118 -3.84 9.45 7.33
C LEU A 118 -3.38 10.81 6.81
N ASN A 119 -2.12 10.82 6.40
CA ASN A 119 -1.46 11.95 5.77
C ASN A 119 -0.86 11.51 4.42
N TYR A 120 -0.40 12.46 3.65
CA TYR A 120 0.35 12.24 2.42
C TYR A 120 1.85 12.20 2.75
N ALA A 121 2.41 10.99 2.90
CA ALA A 121 3.79 10.82 3.34
C ALA A 121 4.42 9.48 2.91
N ALA A 122 5.71 9.54 2.61
CA ALA A 122 6.61 8.41 2.41
C ALA A 122 7.82 8.51 3.35
N SER A 123 8.61 7.45 3.47
CA SER A 123 9.90 7.45 4.17
C SER A 123 10.87 6.48 3.54
N PHE A 124 12.16 6.76 3.65
CA PHE A 124 13.20 5.81 3.29
C PHE A 124 13.54 4.91 4.48
N ASN A 125 13.89 3.66 4.18
CA ASN A 125 14.44 2.69 5.12
C ASN A 125 13.63 2.54 6.43
N SER A 126 12.32 2.62 6.32
CA SER A 126 11.39 2.38 7.43
C SER A 126 11.50 3.34 8.63
N GLY A 127 12.22 4.46 8.48
CA GLY A 127 12.42 5.43 9.54
C GLY A 127 11.31 6.47 9.62
N ASP A 128 10.67 6.63 10.79
CA ASP A 128 9.75 7.75 11.01
C ASP A 128 10.47 9.12 10.94
N GLN A 129 11.78 9.14 11.12
CA GLN A 129 12.62 10.33 11.08
C GLN A 129 12.89 10.85 9.67
N ASP A 130 12.78 9.97 8.67
CA ASP A 130 13.06 10.29 7.26
C ASP A 130 11.77 10.49 6.45
N ARG A 131 10.69 10.90 7.11
CA ARG A 131 9.40 11.16 6.45
C ARG A 131 9.47 12.39 5.57
N PHE A 132 8.94 12.26 4.36
CA PHE A 132 8.81 13.35 3.40
C PHE A 132 7.46 13.28 2.66
N LYS A 133 7.13 14.37 1.98
CA LYS A 133 5.97 14.39 1.08
C LYS A 133 6.41 13.90 -0.30
N PRO A 134 5.80 12.82 -0.83
CA PRO A 134 6.07 12.37 -2.20
C PRO A 134 5.72 13.46 -3.24
N ALA A 135 6.12 13.27 -4.48
CA ALA A 135 5.74 14.15 -5.57
C ALA A 135 4.58 13.55 -6.38
N GLY A 136 3.49 14.32 -6.54
CA GLY A 136 2.34 13.91 -7.36
C GLY A 136 1.47 12.81 -6.74
N TYR A 137 0.66 12.16 -7.56
CA TYR A 137 -0.25 11.10 -7.12
C TYR A 137 0.54 9.86 -6.68
N LEU A 138 0.22 9.30 -5.52
CA LEU A 138 1.04 8.29 -4.85
C LEU A 138 1.29 7.05 -5.72
N THR A 139 0.28 6.59 -6.49
CA THR A 139 0.44 5.44 -7.41
C THR A 139 1.46 5.74 -8.50
N ASP A 140 1.41 6.93 -9.09
CA ASP A 140 2.38 7.35 -10.11
C ASP A 140 3.78 7.54 -9.51
N TYR A 141 3.87 8.09 -8.31
CA TYR A 141 5.14 8.24 -7.59
C TYR A 141 5.83 6.89 -7.35
N TRP A 142 5.08 5.86 -6.85
CA TRP A 142 5.65 4.52 -6.69
C TRP A 142 6.08 3.90 -8.01
N THR A 143 5.37 4.20 -9.09
CA THR A 143 5.73 3.76 -10.45
C THR A 143 7.03 4.40 -10.91
N ASP A 144 7.17 5.70 -10.75
CA ASP A 144 8.38 6.45 -11.12
C ASP A 144 9.62 5.94 -10.38
N GLU A 145 9.50 5.72 -9.06
CA GLU A 145 10.58 5.20 -8.25
C GLU A 145 10.92 3.73 -8.61
N SER A 146 9.92 2.93 -8.96
CA SER A 146 10.12 1.55 -9.44
C SER A 146 10.86 1.50 -10.76
N ILE A 147 10.53 2.37 -11.70
CA ILE A 147 11.25 2.50 -12.99
C ILE A 147 12.71 2.88 -12.73
N LYS A 148 12.99 3.81 -11.83
CA LYS A 148 14.38 4.14 -11.45
C LYS A 148 15.14 2.95 -10.88
N VAL A 149 14.48 2.12 -10.07
CA VAL A 149 15.08 0.87 -9.55
C VAL A 149 15.41 -0.09 -10.69
N ILE A 150 14.49 -0.28 -11.65
CA ILE A 150 14.72 -1.13 -12.83
C ILE A 150 15.92 -0.62 -13.64
N GLU A 151 15.93 0.66 -13.99
CA GLU A 151 17.00 1.29 -14.76
C GLU A 151 18.37 1.19 -14.07
N ALA A 152 18.42 1.46 -12.76
CA ALA A 152 19.66 1.42 -11.98
C ALA A 152 20.22 0.00 -11.85
N ASN A 153 19.38 -1.02 -11.96
CA ASN A 153 19.75 -2.41 -11.73
C ASN A 153 19.76 -3.29 -12.99
N LYS A 154 19.61 -2.72 -14.18
CA LYS A 154 19.53 -3.45 -15.45
C LYS A 154 20.73 -4.37 -15.76
N ASN A 155 21.87 -4.16 -15.11
CA ASN A 155 23.10 -4.92 -15.34
C ASN A 155 23.41 -5.94 -14.23
N ARG A 156 22.46 -6.16 -13.31
CA ARG A 156 22.57 -7.17 -12.23
C ARG A 156 21.22 -7.80 -11.94
N PRO A 157 21.16 -9.00 -11.37
CA PRO A 157 19.88 -9.55 -10.94
C PRO A 157 19.27 -8.68 -9.83
N PHE A 158 17.95 -8.47 -9.91
CA PHE A 158 17.22 -7.71 -8.90
C PHE A 158 15.86 -8.34 -8.61
N PHE A 159 15.38 -8.09 -7.41
CA PHE A 159 14.03 -8.37 -6.96
C PHE A 159 13.36 -7.07 -6.52
N LEU A 160 12.33 -6.65 -7.21
CA LEU A 160 11.52 -5.49 -6.87
C LEU A 160 10.15 -5.93 -6.35
N TYR A 161 9.85 -5.64 -5.10
CA TYR A 161 8.53 -5.81 -4.52
C TYR A 161 7.80 -4.45 -4.53
N LEU A 162 6.99 -4.23 -5.57
CA LEU A 162 6.16 -3.04 -5.70
C LEU A 162 4.79 -3.32 -5.06
N ALA A 163 4.61 -2.89 -3.83
CA ALA A 163 3.40 -3.07 -3.03
C ALA A 163 2.54 -1.80 -3.09
N HIS A 164 1.77 -1.65 -4.16
CA HIS A 164 0.86 -0.51 -4.32
C HIS A 164 -0.14 -0.40 -3.17
N TRP A 165 -0.41 0.83 -2.73
CA TRP A 165 -1.53 1.15 -1.84
C TRP A 165 -2.87 1.10 -2.57
N GLY A 166 -2.86 1.38 -3.87
CA GLY A 166 -4.06 1.34 -4.73
C GLY A 166 -4.62 -0.10 -4.84
N VAL A 167 -5.92 -0.24 -4.62
CA VAL A 167 -6.95 0.82 -4.53
C VAL A 167 -7.60 0.87 -3.13
N HIS A 168 -6.83 0.87 -2.08
CA HIS A 168 -7.30 0.93 -0.69
C HIS A 168 -7.94 2.31 -0.37
N THR A 169 -8.85 2.35 0.60
CA THR A 169 -9.36 3.61 1.18
C THR A 169 -8.26 4.34 1.97
N PRO A 170 -8.30 5.67 2.06
CA PRO A 170 -9.32 6.62 1.54
C PRO A 170 -9.39 6.67 0.01
N LEU A 171 -10.61 6.79 -0.53
CA LEU A 171 -10.76 6.85 -1.98
C LEU A 171 -10.39 8.24 -2.50
N GLN A 172 -9.27 8.31 -3.19
CA GLN A 172 -8.74 9.52 -3.83
C GLN A 172 -8.24 9.19 -5.24
N ALA A 173 -8.69 9.93 -6.22
CA ALA A 173 -8.20 9.83 -7.60
C ALA A 173 -7.67 11.17 -8.09
N THR A 174 -6.87 11.17 -9.14
CA THR A 174 -6.60 12.40 -9.88
C THR A 174 -7.84 12.86 -10.62
N ARG A 175 -7.97 14.17 -10.84
CA ARG A 175 -9.07 14.72 -11.65
C ARG A 175 -9.06 14.17 -13.07
N GLU A 176 -7.87 14.02 -13.65
CA GLU A 176 -7.70 13.44 -14.98
C GLU A 176 -8.26 12.02 -15.07
N ASP A 177 -7.87 11.14 -14.15
CA ASP A 177 -8.37 9.76 -14.14
C ASP A 177 -9.87 9.69 -13.87
N TYR A 178 -10.38 10.55 -12.97
CA TYR A 178 -11.81 10.65 -12.68
C TYR A 178 -12.65 11.09 -13.88
N GLU A 179 -12.15 12.03 -14.69
CA GLU A 179 -12.82 12.45 -15.92
C GLU A 179 -12.75 11.38 -17.00
N ALA A 180 -11.61 10.71 -17.14
CA ALA A 180 -11.37 9.71 -18.16
C ALA A 180 -12.25 8.44 -18.04
N VAL A 181 -12.69 8.06 -16.84
CA VAL A 181 -13.56 6.87 -16.65
C VAL A 181 -15.04 7.15 -16.97
N GLY A 182 -15.40 8.40 -17.32
CA GLY A 182 -16.75 8.75 -17.73
C GLY A 182 -17.77 8.81 -16.58
N ASP A 183 -19.07 8.73 -16.92
CA ASP A 183 -20.16 8.89 -15.94
C ASP A 183 -20.49 7.54 -15.26
N ILE A 184 -19.76 7.23 -14.21
CA ILE A 184 -20.04 6.08 -13.34
C ILE A 184 -20.72 6.57 -12.07
N LYS A 185 -21.82 5.92 -11.67
CA LYS A 185 -22.57 6.25 -10.44
C LYS A 185 -22.64 5.04 -9.49
N PRO A 186 -22.61 5.27 -8.19
CA PRO A 186 -22.45 6.54 -7.49
C PRO A 186 -21.03 7.10 -7.54
N HIS A 187 -20.83 8.34 -7.07
CA HIS A 187 -19.55 9.06 -7.08
C HIS A 187 -18.36 8.22 -6.55
N ARG A 188 -18.56 7.49 -5.45
CA ARG A 188 -17.51 6.62 -4.89
C ARG A 188 -17.01 5.53 -5.86
N LEU A 189 -17.92 4.95 -6.66
CA LEU A 189 -17.53 3.95 -7.66
C LEU A 189 -16.74 4.57 -8.81
N ARG A 190 -17.06 5.80 -9.18
CA ARG A 190 -16.31 6.54 -10.20
C ARG A 190 -14.88 6.86 -9.70
N VAL A 191 -14.74 7.29 -8.45
CA VAL A 191 -13.41 7.51 -7.85
C VAL A 191 -12.63 6.20 -7.78
N TYR A 192 -13.27 5.11 -7.36
CA TYR A 192 -12.64 3.79 -7.32
C TYR A 192 -12.19 3.30 -8.69
N ALA A 193 -13.04 3.44 -9.73
CA ALA A 193 -12.67 3.12 -11.11
C ALA A 193 -11.49 3.96 -11.62
N ALA A 194 -11.43 5.24 -11.25
CA ALA A 194 -10.32 6.11 -11.57
C ALA A 194 -9.01 5.67 -10.88
N MET A 195 -9.09 5.20 -9.65
CA MET A 195 -7.94 4.61 -8.94
C MET A 195 -7.45 3.32 -9.62
N ILE A 196 -8.38 2.47 -10.09
CA ILE A 196 -8.03 1.26 -10.87
C ILE A 196 -7.34 1.65 -12.17
N ARG A 197 -7.85 2.68 -12.88
CA ARG A 197 -7.20 3.18 -14.11
C ARG A 197 -5.76 3.64 -13.85
N ALA A 198 -5.52 4.32 -12.74
CA ALA A 198 -4.17 4.74 -12.35
C ALA A 198 -3.26 3.53 -12.05
N LEU A 199 -3.78 2.50 -11.40
CA LEU A 199 -3.04 1.26 -11.14
C LEU A 199 -2.72 0.50 -12.43
N ASP A 200 -3.67 0.38 -13.35
CA ASP A 200 -3.48 -0.23 -14.66
C ASP A 200 -2.41 0.51 -15.48
N ARG A 201 -2.46 1.84 -15.50
CA ARG A 201 -1.41 2.67 -16.09
C ARG A 201 -0.03 2.40 -15.47
N SER A 202 0.04 2.23 -14.16
CA SER A 202 1.29 1.90 -13.46
C SER A 202 1.86 0.58 -13.96
N VAL A 203 1.04 -0.46 -14.05
CA VAL A 203 1.46 -1.77 -14.57
C VAL A 203 1.99 -1.65 -15.99
N GLY A 204 1.27 -0.95 -16.89
CA GLY A 204 1.72 -0.69 -18.26
C GLY A 204 3.09 -0.04 -18.29
N ARG A 205 3.29 1.06 -17.56
CA ARG A 205 4.57 1.78 -17.51
C ARG A 205 5.73 0.93 -17.00
N ILE A 206 5.48 0.03 -16.03
CA ILE A 206 6.52 -0.91 -15.56
C ILE A 206 6.89 -1.91 -16.64
N LEU A 207 5.91 -2.47 -17.34
CA LEU A 207 6.15 -3.41 -18.44
C LEU A 207 6.89 -2.73 -19.60
N ASP A 208 6.47 -1.54 -19.99
CA ASP A 208 7.14 -0.73 -21.02
C ASP A 208 8.62 -0.46 -20.63
N SER A 209 8.88 -0.12 -19.37
CA SER A 209 10.25 0.08 -18.87
C SER A 209 11.10 -1.18 -18.96
N LEU A 210 10.54 -2.35 -18.66
CA LEU A 210 11.27 -3.63 -18.81
C LEU A 210 11.62 -3.91 -20.29
N GLU A 211 10.72 -3.61 -21.22
CA GLU A 211 10.97 -3.74 -22.66
C GLU A 211 12.05 -2.75 -23.13
N GLU A 212 11.92 -1.47 -22.77
CA GLU A 212 12.87 -0.42 -23.12
C GLU A 212 14.29 -0.69 -22.62
N GLN A 213 14.41 -1.31 -21.45
CA GLN A 213 15.70 -1.70 -20.88
C GLN A 213 16.22 -3.06 -21.42
N GLY A 214 15.45 -3.76 -22.28
CA GLY A 214 15.80 -5.07 -22.82
C GLY A 214 15.78 -6.18 -21.79
N LEU A 215 14.94 -6.06 -20.77
CA LEU A 215 14.84 -6.99 -19.63
C LEU A 215 13.62 -7.90 -19.72
N ALA A 216 12.65 -7.64 -20.59
CA ALA A 216 11.37 -8.33 -20.62
C ALA A 216 11.50 -9.85 -20.74
N ASP A 217 12.37 -10.35 -21.63
CA ASP A 217 12.58 -11.79 -21.86
C ASP A 217 13.31 -12.51 -20.71
N ASN A 218 13.88 -11.77 -19.76
CA ASN A 218 14.64 -12.31 -18.63
C ASN A 218 14.10 -11.85 -17.27
N THR A 219 12.85 -11.41 -17.23
CA THR A 219 12.20 -10.95 -16.01
C THR A 219 10.88 -11.70 -15.78
N ILE A 220 10.73 -12.27 -14.60
CA ILE A 220 9.44 -12.83 -14.16
C ILE A 220 8.65 -11.69 -13.52
N VAL A 221 7.48 -11.38 -14.09
CA VAL A 221 6.53 -10.43 -13.52
C VAL A 221 5.39 -11.20 -12.85
N ALA A 222 5.24 -11.03 -11.56
CA ALA A 222 4.13 -11.58 -10.79
C ALA A 222 3.16 -10.47 -10.39
N PHE A 223 1.89 -10.59 -10.77
CA PHE A 223 0.83 -9.67 -10.37
C PHE A 223 -0.18 -10.41 -9.50
N THR A 224 -0.45 -9.87 -8.31
CA THR A 224 -1.40 -10.47 -7.37
C THR A 224 -2.10 -9.40 -6.54
N SER A 225 -3.21 -9.77 -5.90
CA SER A 225 -3.88 -8.95 -4.88
C SER A 225 -3.57 -9.52 -3.49
N ASP A 226 -3.45 -8.64 -2.49
CA ASP A 226 -3.28 -9.04 -1.10
C ASP A 226 -4.59 -9.60 -0.51
N ASN A 227 -5.74 -9.08 -0.95
CA ASN A 227 -7.09 -9.50 -0.54
C ASN A 227 -8.15 -9.01 -1.54
N GLY A 228 -9.40 -9.40 -1.33
CA GLY A 228 -10.54 -8.92 -2.11
C GLY A 228 -10.93 -7.48 -1.79
N GLY A 229 -11.72 -6.89 -2.67
CA GLY A 229 -12.29 -5.55 -2.50
C GLY A 229 -13.30 -5.48 -1.35
N PRO A 230 -13.43 -4.34 -0.67
CA PRO A 230 -14.38 -4.18 0.42
C PRO A 230 -15.81 -4.03 -0.13
N GLY A 231 -16.73 -4.90 0.32
CA GLY A 231 -18.12 -4.92 -0.16
C GLY A 231 -18.90 -3.62 0.07
N TYR A 232 -18.49 -2.79 1.04
CA TYR A 232 -19.15 -1.49 1.33
C TYR A 232 -18.92 -0.43 0.23
N ILE A 233 -17.96 -0.61 -0.65
CA ILE A 233 -17.79 0.25 -1.83
C ILE A 233 -18.93 0.03 -2.83
N GLY A 234 -19.59 -1.12 -2.78
CA GLY A 234 -20.75 -1.46 -3.62
C GLY A 234 -20.36 -2.19 -4.91
N LEU A 235 -19.30 -2.97 -4.83
CA LEU A 235 -18.88 -3.94 -5.85
C LEU A 235 -19.70 -5.22 -5.70
#